data_e2fe144c4b3e27c8f4c9e2fc6105a908
#
_entry.id   e2fe144c4b3e27c8f4c9e2fc6105a908
#
_cell.length_a   1.000
_cell.length_b   1.000
_cell.length_c   1.000
_cell.angle_alpha   90.00
_cell.angle_beta   90.00
_cell.angle_gamma   90.00
#
_symmetry.space_group_name_H-M   'P 1'
#
loop_
_entity.id
_entity.type
_entity.pdbx_description
1 polymer ?
#
loop_
_entity_poly.entity_id
_entity_poly.type
_entity_poly.pdbx_seq_one_letter_code
_entity_poly.pdbx_strand_id
1 'polypeptide(L)'
;NGEGNKQILGDPNAPTPGIALALGGGMARGFAHIGVINTLLRHGIRPSIVAGTSIGSVVGGCYLAGKLPKFEEWALSLNRFRILSYLDIRVRSAGLIGGSRLQNLLEEHFKDLSIEDLPHPFITVAADLVTGHEVWIRKGSLIEAMQASFALPGVFPPVKRNNRFLVDGALVNPVPVAPCQALGARMTIGVDLQGDIIGKAAKPGQAYPTVAGFDMFND
;
A
#
# COMPACT_ATOMS: atom_id res chain seq x y z
N ASN A 1 -8.62 47.78 -27.17
CA ASN A 1 -9.29 46.49 -27.12
C ASN A 1 -8.26 45.46 -26.61
N GLY A 2 -8.18 45.32 -25.29
CA GLY A 2 -7.35 44.33 -24.62
C GLY A 2 -8.25 43.21 -24.10
N GLU A 3 -8.50 42.21 -24.92
CA GLU A 3 -9.08 40.95 -24.41
C GLU A 3 -7.96 40.16 -23.74
N GLY A 4 -7.94 40.29 -22.42
CA GLY A 4 -7.05 39.52 -21.58
C GLY A 4 -7.23 38.01 -21.78
N ASN A 5 -6.12 37.38 -22.07
CA ASN A 5 -5.93 35.92 -22.09
C ASN A 5 -6.38 35.36 -20.74
N LYS A 6 -7.65 35.00 -20.59
CA LYS A 6 -8.13 34.16 -19.48
C LYS A 6 -7.49 32.81 -19.68
N GLN A 7 -6.32 32.59 -19.09
CA GLN A 7 -5.85 31.25 -18.82
C GLN A 7 -7.00 30.52 -18.14
N ILE A 8 -7.53 29.53 -18.82
CA ILE A 8 -8.48 28.57 -18.26
C ILE A 8 -7.64 27.76 -17.27
N LEU A 9 -7.52 28.27 -16.03
CA LEU A 9 -7.02 27.51 -14.91
C LEU A 9 -8.04 26.39 -14.73
N GLY A 10 -7.66 25.18 -15.10
CA GLY A 10 -8.47 23.98 -14.85
C GLY A 10 -8.83 23.90 -13.36
N ASP A 11 -9.86 23.12 -13.06
CA ASP A 11 -10.28 22.88 -11.68
C ASP A 11 -9.03 22.50 -10.83
N PRO A 12 -8.69 23.28 -9.78
CA PRO A 12 -7.52 23.00 -8.94
C PRO A 12 -7.64 21.64 -8.22
N ASN A 13 -8.84 21.05 -8.21
CA ASN A 13 -9.10 19.72 -7.64
C ASN A 13 -9.12 18.62 -8.70
N ALA A 14 -9.01 18.96 -9.99
CA ALA A 14 -8.96 17.95 -11.01
C ALA A 14 -7.72 17.05 -10.91
N PRO A 15 -7.83 15.75 -11.22
CA PRO A 15 -6.68 14.85 -11.22
C PRO A 15 -5.66 15.30 -12.28
N THR A 16 -4.37 15.09 -12.01
CA THR A 16 -3.29 15.34 -12.95
C THR A 16 -3.22 14.17 -13.94
N PRO A 17 -3.60 14.38 -15.23
CA PRO A 17 -3.72 13.30 -16.17
C PRO A 17 -2.41 12.55 -16.38
N GLY A 18 -2.47 11.22 -16.37
CA GLY A 18 -1.34 10.34 -16.65
C GLY A 18 -0.29 10.25 -15.54
N ILE A 19 -0.48 10.91 -14.38
CA ILE A 19 0.37 10.71 -13.21
C ILE A 19 -0.24 9.60 -12.35
N ALA A 20 0.57 8.59 -12.08
CA ALA A 20 0.25 7.51 -11.17
C ALA A 20 1.08 7.55 -9.89
N LEU A 21 0.54 6.97 -8.83
CA LEU A 21 1.19 6.79 -7.54
C LEU A 21 1.25 5.31 -7.20
N ALA A 22 2.46 4.77 -7.09
CA ALA A 22 2.72 3.41 -6.65
C ALA A 22 3.18 3.44 -5.19
N LEU A 23 2.33 2.97 -4.27
CA LEU A 23 2.57 2.98 -2.83
C LEU A 23 3.06 1.61 -2.37
N GLY A 24 4.30 1.55 -1.92
CA GLY A 24 4.94 0.30 -1.52
C GLY A 24 4.50 -0.23 -0.17
N GLY A 25 4.88 -1.49 0.09
CA GLY A 25 4.79 -2.10 1.41
C GLY A 25 5.78 -1.47 2.40
N GLY A 26 5.58 -1.67 3.69
CA GLY A 26 6.50 -1.10 4.69
C GLY A 26 6.02 -1.18 6.12
N MET A 27 4.98 -1.98 6.39
CA MET A 27 4.41 -2.12 7.74
C MET A 27 4.11 -0.74 8.37
N ALA A 28 4.56 -0.49 9.61
CA ALA A 28 4.34 0.79 10.29
C ALA A 28 4.99 2.01 9.60
N ARG A 29 6.02 1.82 8.76
CA ARG A 29 6.57 2.90 7.94
C ARG A 29 5.58 3.42 6.90
N GLY A 30 4.54 2.62 6.58
CA GLY A 30 3.48 2.96 5.63
C GLY A 30 2.74 4.25 5.93
N PHE A 31 2.73 4.71 7.18
CA PHE A 31 2.16 6.02 7.52
C PHE A 31 2.89 7.19 6.84
N ALA A 32 4.14 7.01 6.40
CA ALA A 32 4.86 8.01 5.61
C ALA A 32 4.17 8.30 4.26
N HIS A 33 3.42 7.34 3.69
CA HIS A 33 2.63 7.55 2.48
C HIS A 33 1.62 8.69 2.63
N ILE A 34 1.04 8.87 3.84
CA ILE A 34 0.11 9.97 4.13
C ILE A 34 0.80 11.31 3.90
N GLY A 35 2.01 11.47 4.46
CA GLY A 35 2.82 12.68 4.28
C GLY A 35 3.20 12.94 2.82
N VAL A 36 3.53 11.89 2.07
CA VAL A 36 3.82 11.98 0.63
C VAL A 36 2.59 12.46 -0.13
N ILE A 37 1.42 11.83 0.07
CA ILE A 37 0.18 12.22 -0.61
C ILE A 37 -0.18 13.67 -0.26
N ASN A 38 -0.19 14.03 1.03
CA ASN A 38 -0.49 15.38 1.47
C ASN A 38 0.46 16.42 0.85
N THR A 39 1.74 16.07 0.67
CA THR A 39 2.72 16.95 0.04
C THR A 39 2.44 17.11 -1.45
N LEU A 40 2.18 16.03 -2.18
CA LEU A 40 1.80 16.08 -3.59
C LEU A 40 0.57 16.96 -3.80
N LEU A 41 -0.47 16.76 -2.99
CA LEU A 41 -1.71 17.54 -3.07
C LEU A 41 -1.48 19.04 -2.81
N ARG A 42 -0.62 19.41 -1.83
CA ARG A 42 -0.26 20.82 -1.57
C ARG A 42 0.46 21.47 -2.74
N HIS A 43 1.20 20.69 -3.52
CA HIS A 43 1.87 21.16 -4.74
C HIS A 43 1.00 21.05 -5.99
N GLY A 44 -0.30 20.78 -5.85
CA GLY A 44 -1.24 20.67 -6.97
C GLY A 44 -1.10 19.39 -7.80
N ILE A 45 -0.32 18.41 -7.33
CA ILE A 45 -0.15 17.10 -7.99
C ILE A 45 -1.19 16.16 -7.42
N ARG A 46 -2.16 15.76 -8.26
CA ARG A 46 -3.25 14.85 -7.91
C ARG A 46 -3.15 13.59 -8.77
N PRO A 47 -2.55 12.49 -8.27
CA PRO A 47 -2.45 11.26 -9.04
C PRO A 47 -3.82 10.77 -9.50
N SER A 48 -3.93 10.46 -10.80
CA SER A 48 -5.16 9.96 -11.43
C SER A 48 -5.23 8.43 -11.49
N ILE A 49 -4.19 7.76 -11.07
CA ILE A 49 -4.06 6.29 -11.01
C ILE A 49 -3.33 5.97 -9.72
N VAL A 50 -3.78 4.96 -8.98
CA VAL A 50 -3.09 4.51 -7.77
C VAL A 50 -2.95 2.99 -7.78
N ALA A 51 -1.76 2.52 -7.42
CA ALA A 51 -1.54 1.13 -7.08
C ALA A 51 -0.92 1.03 -5.69
N GLY A 52 -1.30 0.03 -4.92
CA GLY A 52 -0.80 -0.15 -3.56
C GLY A 52 -0.47 -1.59 -3.23
N THR A 53 0.59 -1.78 -2.44
CA THR A 53 0.98 -3.07 -1.88
C THR A 53 0.98 -2.98 -0.35
N SER A 54 0.36 -3.96 0.32
CA SER A 54 0.32 -4.03 1.79
C SER A 54 -0.26 -2.74 2.38
N ILE A 55 0.42 -2.09 3.32
CA ILE A 55 0.00 -0.81 3.89
C ILE A 55 -0.20 0.28 2.82
N GLY A 56 0.55 0.22 1.71
CA GLY A 56 0.36 1.12 0.58
C GLY A 56 -1.00 0.97 -0.08
N SER A 57 -1.59 -0.25 -0.07
CA SER A 57 -2.95 -0.49 -0.54
C SER A 57 -3.99 0.16 0.36
N VAL A 58 -3.78 0.11 1.67
CA VAL A 58 -4.66 0.75 2.66
C VAL A 58 -4.64 2.26 2.50
N VAL A 59 -3.45 2.87 2.46
CA VAL A 59 -3.32 4.32 2.33
C VAL A 59 -3.87 4.81 0.98
N GLY A 60 -3.59 4.07 -0.11
CA GLY A 60 -4.11 4.37 -1.45
C GLY A 60 -5.63 4.28 -1.52
N GLY A 61 -6.23 3.24 -0.93
CA GLY A 61 -7.67 3.08 -0.81
C GLY A 61 -8.32 4.20 0.02
N CYS A 62 -7.72 4.55 1.17
CA CYS A 62 -8.17 5.69 1.99
C CYS A 62 -8.11 7.01 1.23
N TYR A 63 -7.05 7.24 0.46
CA TYR A 63 -6.89 8.45 -0.36
C TYR A 63 -8.01 8.55 -1.40
N LEU A 64 -8.21 7.52 -2.21
CA LEU A 64 -9.21 7.53 -3.28
C LEU A 64 -10.64 7.57 -2.77
N ALA A 65 -10.92 6.94 -1.62
CA ALA A 65 -12.23 7.00 -0.99
C ALA A 65 -12.50 8.31 -0.23
N GLY A 66 -11.56 9.29 -0.24
CA GLY A 66 -11.70 10.55 0.50
C GLY A 66 -11.66 10.39 2.01
N LYS A 67 -11.07 9.29 2.50
CA LYS A 67 -10.97 8.95 3.93
C LYS A 67 -9.58 9.17 4.52
N LEU A 68 -8.63 9.70 3.72
CA LEU A 68 -7.25 9.91 4.17
C LEU A 68 -7.14 10.75 5.45
N PRO A 69 -7.90 11.86 5.64
CA PRO A 69 -7.82 12.64 6.87
C PRO A 69 -8.20 11.83 8.13
N LYS A 70 -9.27 11.04 8.05
CA LYS A 70 -9.69 10.16 9.17
C LYS A 70 -8.66 9.08 9.47
N PHE A 71 -8.06 8.53 8.42
CA PHE A 71 -6.98 7.55 8.58
C PHE A 71 -5.73 8.19 9.22
N GLU A 72 -5.40 9.42 8.87
CA GLU A 72 -4.31 10.19 9.49
C GLU A 72 -4.57 10.47 10.97
N GLU A 73 -5.77 10.93 11.35
CA GLU A 73 -6.17 11.12 12.75
C GLU A 73 -6.02 9.82 13.56
N TRP A 74 -6.51 8.71 13.01
CA TRP A 74 -6.35 7.41 13.63
C TRP A 74 -4.86 7.02 13.78
N ALA A 75 -4.05 7.20 12.75
CA ALA A 75 -2.62 6.90 12.77
C ALA A 75 -1.88 7.73 13.84
N LEU A 76 -2.22 9.03 13.95
CA LEU A 76 -1.66 9.93 14.97
C LEU A 76 -2.12 9.57 16.39
N SER A 77 -3.30 8.97 16.54
CA SER A 77 -3.80 8.51 17.85
C SER A 77 -3.07 7.27 18.37
N LEU A 78 -2.31 6.59 17.51
CA LEU A 78 -1.51 5.43 17.91
C LEU A 78 -0.32 5.89 18.75
N ASN A 79 -0.28 5.47 20.02
CA ASN A 79 0.81 5.81 20.92
C ASN A 79 2.15 5.26 20.37
N ARG A 80 3.25 6.02 20.51
CA ARG A 80 4.61 5.66 20.03
C ARG A 80 5.04 4.27 20.50
N PHE A 81 4.71 3.87 21.72
CA PHE A 81 4.98 2.53 22.25
C PHE A 81 4.20 1.43 21.50
N ARG A 82 3.01 1.74 20.98
CA ARG A 82 2.21 0.80 20.20
C ARG A 82 2.72 0.68 18.77
N ILE A 83 3.21 1.77 18.17
CA ILE A 83 3.84 1.71 16.83
C ILE A 83 5.09 0.82 16.87
N LEU A 84 5.91 0.90 17.94
CA LEU A 84 7.06 0.03 18.12
C LEU A 84 6.65 -1.44 18.32
N SER A 85 5.53 -1.72 18.98
CA SER A 85 5.02 -3.09 19.12
C SER A 85 4.50 -3.68 17.81
N TYR A 86 4.13 -2.84 16.81
CA TYR A 86 3.83 -3.29 15.45
C TYR A 86 5.10 -3.60 14.65
N LEU A 87 6.24 -3.02 15.02
CA LEU A 87 7.54 -3.26 14.39
C LEU A 87 8.25 -4.50 14.96
N ASP A 88 7.92 -4.89 16.18
CA ASP A 88 8.56 -6.03 16.84
C ASP A 88 7.75 -7.33 16.60
N ILE A 89 8.08 -7.99 15.49
CA ILE A 89 7.48 -9.28 15.07
C ILE A 89 7.68 -10.39 16.13
N ARG A 90 8.53 -10.16 17.13
CA ARG A 90 8.82 -11.12 18.21
C ARG A 90 7.73 -11.22 19.29
N VAL A 91 6.77 -10.30 19.31
CA VAL A 91 5.70 -10.33 20.32
C VAL A 91 4.45 -10.99 19.73
N ARG A 92 4.36 -12.29 19.93
CA ARG A 92 3.27 -13.19 19.48
C ARG A 92 1.83 -12.75 19.77
N SER A 93 1.62 -11.77 20.64
CA SER A 93 0.28 -11.30 21.05
C SER A 93 -0.05 -9.87 20.55
N ALA A 94 0.94 -9.05 20.23
CA ALA A 94 0.70 -7.65 19.86
C ALA A 94 0.28 -7.47 18.38
N GLY A 95 0.68 -8.37 17.47
CA GLY A 95 0.30 -8.35 16.08
C GLY A 95 -1.21 -8.52 15.85
N LEU A 96 -1.83 -9.42 16.61
CA LEU A 96 -3.27 -9.68 16.56
C LEU A 96 -4.12 -8.49 17.01
N ILE A 97 -3.67 -7.75 18.03
CA ILE A 97 -4.42 -6.59 18.56
C ILE A 97 -4.37 -5.41 17.61
N GLY A 98 -3.25 -5.21 16.93
CA GLY A 98 -3.11 -4.13 15.96
C GLY A 98 -3.86 -4.39 14.66
N GLY A 99 -3.82 -5.61 14.20
CA GLY A 99 -4.53 -6.05 12.99
C GLY A 99 -6.04 -5.92 13.14
N SER A 100 -6.61 -6.33 14.27
CA SER A 100 -8.05 -6.20 14.52
C SER A 100 -8.51 -4.73 14.56
N ARG A 101 -7.69 -3.81 15.07
CA ARG A 101 -8.05 -2.38 15.08
C ARG A 101 -8.04 -1.76 13.69
N LEU A 102 -7.05 -2.10 12.86
CA LEU A 102 -7.03 -1.68 11.46
C LEU A 102 -8.22 -2.27 10.72
N GLN A 103 -8.50 -3.55 10.93
CA GLN A 103 -9.62 -4.23 10.30
C GLN A 103 -10.95 -3.58 10.69
N ASN A 104 -11.19 -3.30 11.98
CA ASN A 104 -12.41 -2.62 12.47
C ASN A 104 -12.54 -1.22 11.86
N LEU A 105 -11.45 -0.45 11.77
CA LEU A 105 -11.46 0.85 11.12
C LEU A 105 -11.87 0.75 9.65
N LEU A 106 -11.33 -0.25 8.94
CA LEU A 106 -11.66 -0.46 7.53
C LEU A 106 -13.13 -0.89 7.38
N GLU A 107 -13.63 -1.78 8.22
CA GLU A 107 -15.02 -2.22 8.22
C GLU A 107 -15.99 -1.05 8.50
N GLU A 108 -15.68 -0.21 9.47
CA GLU A 108 -16.52 0.96 9.79
C GLU A 108 -16.65 1.94 8.63
N HIS A 109 -15.59 2.12 7.84
CA HIS A 109 -15.52 3.21 6.88
C HIS A 109 -15.67 2.79 5.41
N PHE A 110 -15.51 1.49 5.10
CA PHE A 110 -15.42 1.00 3.72
C PHE A 110 -16.33 -0.20 3.44
N LYS A 111 -17.14 -0.65 4.41
CA LYS A 111 -17.91 -1.91 4.33
C LYS A 111 -18.66 -2.10 3.02
N ASP A 112 -19.23 -1.02 2.48
CA ASP A 112 -20.10 -1.08 1.31
C ASP A 112 -19.44 -0.54 0.03
N LEU A 113 -18.12 -0.28 0.06
CA LEU A 113 -17.39 0.25 -1.09
C LEU A 113 -16.73 -0.85 -1.92
N SER A 114 -16.94 -0.77 -3.23
CA SER A 114 -16.19 -1.54 -4.22
C SER A 114 -15.04 -0.72 -4.80
N ILE A 115 -14.04 -1.38 -5.36
CA ILE A 115 -12.95 -0.69 -6.07
C ILE A 115 -13.50 0.12 -7.24
N GLU A 116 -14.56 -0.38 -7.89
CA GLU A 116 -15.24 0.28 -9.02
C GLU A 116 -15.96 1.58 -8.63
N ASP A 117 -16.29 1.76 -7.34
CA ASP A 117 -16.93 2.99 -6.83
C ASP A 117 -15.91 4.12 -6.59
N LEU A 118 -14.63 3.83 -6.68
CA LEU A 118 -13.59 4.83 -6.48
C LEU A 118 -13.53 5.80 -7.67
N PRO A 119 -13.24 7.10 -7.44
CA PRO A 119 -13.23 8.11 -8.49
C PRO A 119 -12.13 7.92 -9.54
N HIS A 120 -11.10 7.12 -9.22
CA HIS A 120 -9.95 6.88 -10.08
C HIS A 120 -9.54 5.41 -10.05
N PRO A 121 -8.90 4.89 -11.12
CA PRO A 121 -8.39 3.53 -11.18
C PRO A 121 -7.50 3.17 -10.00
N PHE A 122 -7.80 2.03 -9.40
CA PHE A 122 -7.07 1.50 -8.26
C PHE A 122 -6.76 0.02 -8.45
N ILE A 123 -5.52 -0.35 -8.11
CA ILE A 123 -5.09 -1.76 -8.02
C ILE A 123 -4.45 -2.01 -6.66
N THR A 124 -4.86 -3.08 -5.99
CA THR A 124 -4.10 -3.63 -4.88
C THR A 124 -3.35 -4.88 -5.34
N VAL A 125 -2.12 -5.04 -4.85
CA VAL A 125 -1.28 -6.20 -5.17
C VAL A 125 -1.31 -7.17 -4.00
N ALA A 126 -1.55 -8.46 -4.31
CA ALA A 126 -1.45 -9.58 -3.39
C ALA A 126 -0.60 -10.68 -4.02
N ALA A 127 -0.18 -11.67 -3.23
CA ALA A 127 0.48 -12.88 -3.70
C ALA A 127 -0.44 -14.09 -3.53
N ASP A 128 -0.48 -14.97 -4.52
CA ASP A 128 -1.13 -16.27 -4.41
C ASP A 128 -0.25 -17.19 -3.56
N LEU A 129 -0.76 -17.63 -2.41
CA LEU A 129 -0.03 -18.46 -1.45
C LEU A 129 0.45 -19.79 -2.03
N VAL A 130 -0.29 -20.34 -2.97
CA VAL A 130 -0.02 -21.69 -3.54
C VAL A 130 0.98 -21.60 -4.68
N THR A 131 0.80 -20.61 -5.56
CA THR A 131 1.61 -20.50 -6.79
C THR A 131 2.77 -19.51 -6.69
N GLY A 132 2.77 -18.64 -5.69
CA GLY A 132 3.73 -17.53 -5.55
C GLY A 132 3.54 -16.42 -6.58
N HIS A 133 2.51 -16.48 -7.42
CA HIS A 133 2.29 -15.47 -8.44
C HIS A 133 1.71 -14.18 -7.87
N GLU A 134 2.07 -13.07 -8.49
CA GLU A 134 1.47 -11.77 -8.25
C GLU A 134 0.00 -11.75 -8.70
N VAL A 135 -0.87 -11.16 -7.89
CA VAL A 135 -2.30 -11.01 -8.17
C VAL A 135 -2.69 -9.54 -8.05
N TRP A 136 -3.19 -8.98 -9.15
CA TRP A 136 -3.72 -7.62 -9.18
C TRP A 136 -5.23 -7.64 -8.96
N ILE A 137 -5.66 -7.05 -7.85
CA ILE A 137 -7.08 -6.94 -7.51
C ILE A 137 -7.54 -5.53 -7.89
N ARG A 138 -8.47 -5.44 -8.85
CA ARG A 138 -8.98 -4.19 -9.42
C ARG A 138 -10.50 -4.07 -9.43
N LYS A 139 -11.20 -5.01 -8.80
CA LYS A 139 -12.66 -5.08 -8.76
C LYS A 139 -13.15 -5.72 -7.47
N GLY A 140 -14.40 -5.43 -7.10
CA GLY A 140 -15.08 -5.99 -5.94
C GLY A 140 -14.75 -5.27 -4.64
N SER A 141 -15.07 -5.87 -3.51
CA SER A 141 -14.94 -5.24 -2.19
C SER A 141 -13.57 -4.61 -1.96
N LEU A 142 -13.56 -3.31 -1.66
CA LEU A 142 -12.34 -2.55 -1.36
C LEU A 142 -11.65 -3.08 -0.10
N ILE A 143 -12.42 -3.41 0.93
CA ILE A 143 -11.89 -3.98 2.17
C ILE A 143 -11.19 -5.31 1.90
N GLU A 144 -11.88 -6.23 1.22
CA GLU A 144 -11.33 -7.56 0.93
C GLU A 144 -10.04 -7.45 0.11
N ALA A 145 -10.00 -6.53 -0.86
CA ALA A 145 -8.82 -6.27 -1.68
C ALA A 145 -7.64 -5.74 -0.85
N MET A 146 -7.88 -4.78 0.06
CA MET A 146 -6.86 -4.29 0.98
C MET A 146 -6.41 -5.38 1.95
N GLN A 147 -7.35 -6.14 2.54
CA GLN A 147 -7.04 -7.25 3.45
C GLN A 147 -6.15 -8.30 2.77
N ALA A 148 -6.46 -8.70 1.53
CA ALA A 148 -5.63 -9.62 0.78
C ALA A 148 -4.21 -9.08 0.57
N SER A 149 -4.10 -7.78 0.30
CA SER A 149 -2.81 -7.13 0.04
C SER A 149 -1.92 -7.01 1.28
N PHE A 150 -2.50 -6.88 2.48
CA PHE A 150 -1.74 -6.80 3.72
C PHE A 150 -1.77 -8.08 4.60
N ALA A 151 -2.27 -9.19 4.09
CA ALA A 151 -2.33 -10.47 4.80
C ALA A 151 -0.94 -11.10 4.98
N LEU A 152 -0.11 -10.50 5.83
CA LEU A 152 1.27 -10.95 6.09
C LEU A 152 1.25 -12.35 6.73
N PRO A 153 1.92 -13.35 6.13
CA PRO A 153 1.99 -14.70 6.69
C PRO A 153 2.54 -14.71 8.12
N GLY A 154 1.90 -15.49 8.98
CA GLY A 154 2.25 -15.56 10.41
C GLY A 154 1.66 -14.43 11.27
N VAL A 155 1.08 -13.39 10.66
CA VAL A 155 0.42 -12.27 11.37
C VAL A 155 -1.09 -12.27 11.09
N PHE A 156 -1.48 -12.45 9.84
CA PHE A 156 -2.88 -12.51 9.40
C PHE A 156 -3.18 -13.81 8.66
N PRO A 157 -4.43 -14.30 8.75
CA PRO A 157 -4.86 -15.42 7.93
C PRO A 157 -4.86 -15.02 6.44
N PRO A 158 -4.56 -15.97 5.52
CA PRO A 158 -4.74 -15.75 4.10
C PRO A 158 -6.20 -15.43 3.74
N VAL A 159 -6.40 -14.53 2.80
CA VAL A 159 -7.74 -14.16 2.31
C VAL A 159 -8.13 -15.07 1.17
N LYS A 160 -9.26 -15.76 1.31
CA LYS A 160 -9.80 -16.61 0.23
C LYS A 160 -10.58 -15.77 -0.77
N ARG A 161 -10.12 -15.72 -2.02
CA ARG A 161 -10.78 -15.00 -3.12
C ARG A 161 -10.67 -15.78 -4.42
N ASN A 162 -11.78 -15.93 -5.15
CA ASN A 162 -11.83 -16.65 -6.44
C ASN A 162 -11.08 -17.98 -6.42
N ASN A 163 -11.33 -18.81 -5.41
CA ASN A 163 -10.70 -20.10 -5.17
C ASN A 163 -9.17 -20.08 -4.97
N ARG A 164 -8.60 -18.90 -4.65
CA ARG A 164 -7.19 -18.72 -4.28
C ARG A 164 -7.08 -18.30 -2.83
N PHE A 165 -5.93 -18.58 -2.22
CA PHE A 165 -5.55 -18.05 -0.93
C PHE A 165 -4.51 -16.95 -1.16
N LEU A 166 -4.89 -15.72 -0.84
CA LEU A 166 -4.06 -14.54 -1.08
C LEU A 166 -3.38 -14.10 0.21
N VAL A 167 -2.13 -13.70 0.09
CA VAL A 167 -1.28 -13.18 1.14
C VAL A 167 -0.64 -11.85 0.71
N ASP A 168 0.12 -11.22 1.61
CA ASP A 168 0.71 -9.90 1.41
C ASP A 168 1.50 -9.81 0.09
N GLY A 169 1.15 -8.79 -0.70
CA GLY A 169 1.74 -8.55 -2.01
C GLY A 169 3.20 -8.12 -1.98
N ALA A 170 3.71 -7.64 -0.84
CA ALA A 170 5.12 -7.26 -0.70
C ALA A 170 6.09 -8.44 -0.85
N LEU A 171 5.59 -9.68 -0.76
CA LEU A 171 6.37 -10.89 -1.03
C LEU A 171 6.77 -11.03 -2.51
N VAL A 172 6.04 -10.40 -3.43
CA VAL A 172 6.23 -10.56 -4.89
C VAL A 172 6.45 -9.21 -5.59
N ASN A 173 5.81 -8.15 -5.15
CA ASN A 173 5.93 -6.81 -5.73
C ASN A 173 5.83 -5.74 -4.63
N PRO A 174 6.93 -5.41 -3.96
CA PRO A 174 6.94 -4.46 -2.85
C PRO A 174 6.58 -3.03 -3.25
N VAL A 175 6.84 -2.60 -4.50
CA VAL A 175 6.48 -1.27 -5.02
C VAL A 175 5.80 -1.43 -6.38
N PRO A 176 4.47 -1.31 -6.47
CA PRO A 176 3.66 -1.75 -7.61
C PRO A 176 3.66 -0.74 -8.78
N VAL A 177 4.83 -0.54 -9.42
CA VAL A 177 4.97 0.37 -10.58
C VAL A 177 4.32 -0.23 -11.83
N ALA A 178 4.50 -1.54 -12.09
CA ALA A 178 3.96 -2.21 -13.27
C ALA A 178 2.42 -2.14 -13.35
N PRO A 179 1.64 -2.31 -12.26
CA PRO A 179 0.20 -2.08 -12.26
C PRO A 179 -0.20 -0.67 -12.71
N CYS A 180 0.55 0.36 -12.30
CA CYS A 180 0.29 1.73 -12.73
C CYS A 180 0.48 1.89 -14.24
N GLN A 181 1.54 1.31 -14.79
CA GLN A 181 1.82 1.34 -16.22
C GLN A 181 0.73 0.61 -17.03
N ALA A 182 0.27 -0.54 -16.53
CA ALA A 182 -0.82 -1.30 -17.14
C ALA A 182 -2.16 -0.54 -17.16
N LEU A 183 -2.36 0.40 -16.24
CA LEU A 183 -3.52 1.32 -16.22
C LEU A 183 -3.32 2.56 -17.11
N GLY A 184 -2.23 2.65 -17.88
CA GLY A 184 -1.97 3.73 -18.82
C GLY A 184 -1.26 4.94 -18.20
N ALA A 185 -0.55 4.79 -17.10
CA ALA A 185 0.25 5.85 -16.52
C ALA A 185 1.34 6.31 -17.48
N ARG A 186 1.46 7.63 -17.70
CA ARG A 186 2.56 8.24 -18.46
C ARG A 186 3.78 8.45 -17.58
N MET A 187 3.56 8.69 -16.30
CA MET A 187 4.58 8.84 -15.27
C MET A 187 4.08 8.16 -14.00
N THR A 188 4.95 7.42 -13.33
CA THR A 188 4.65 6.79 -12.05
C THR A 188 5.62 7.30 -10.99
N ILE A 189 5.07 7.82 -9.90
CA ILE A 189 5.81 8.15 -8.68
C ILE A 189 5.78 6.90 -7.80
N GLY A 190 6.91 6.22 -7.67
CA GLY A 190 7.07 5.08 -6.77
C GLY A 190 7.51 5.54 -5.38
N VAL A 191 6.83 5.09 -4.34
CA VAL A 191 7.19 5.36 -2.94
C VAL A 191 7.67 4.07 -2.30
N ASP A 192 8.99 3.92 -2.20
CA ASP A 192 9.65 2.79 -1.55
C ASP A 192 10.01 3.16 -0.11
N LEU A 193 9.51 2.37 0.85
CA LEU A 193 9.78 2.55 2.27
C LEU A 193 10.84 1.58 2.81
N GLN A 194 11.38 0.71 1.98
CA GLN A 194 12.31 -0.36 2.35
C GLN A 194 13.66 -0.28 1.62
N GLY A 195 13.83 0.64 0.69
CA GLY A 195 15.03 0.74 -0.15
C GLY A 195 16.34 0.89 0.63
N ASP A 196 16.30 1.46 1.84
CA ASP A 196 17.46 1.57 2.73
C ASP A 196 17.81 0.26 3.47
N ILE A 197 16.88 -0.70 3.52
CA ILE A 197 17.06 -1.99 4.20
C ILE A 197 17.73 -2.98 3.26
N ILE A 198 17.27 -3.06 2.01
CA ILE A 198 17.75 -4.02 1.01
C ILE A 198 19.24 -3.78 0.69
N GLY A 199 19.69 -2.53 0.64
CA GLY A 199 21.09 -2.21 0.38
C GLY A 199 22.05 -2.49 1.55
N LYS A 200 21.55 -2.61 2.78
CA LYS A 200 22.40 -2.85 3.97
C LYS A 200 22.71 -4.32 4.21
N ALA A 201 21.90 -5.24 3.70
CA ALA A 201 22.15 -6.67 3.81
C ALA A 201 23.28 -7.18 2.88
N ALA A 202 23.63 -6.42 1.85
CA ALA A 202 24.56 -6.81 0.80
C ALA A 202 25.96 -6.15 0.95
N LYS A 203 26.53 -6.08 2.16
CA LYS A 203 27.93 -5.67 2.29
C LYS A 203 28.84 -6.81 1.80
N PRO A 204 29.74 -6.58 0.82
CA PRO A 204 30.70 -7.58 0.40
C PRO A 204 31.51 -8.06 1.61
N GLY A 205 31.53 -9.38 1.85
CA GLY A 205 32.31 -10.00 2.94
C GLY A 205 31.55 -10.18 4.27
N GLN A 206 30.27 -9.83 4.38
CA GLN A 206 29.46 -10.19 5.54
C GLN A 206 28.78 -11.54 5.28
N ALA A 207 29.04 -12.53 6.13
CA ALA A 207 28.31 -13.80 6.09
C ALA A 207 26.80 -13.54 6.29
N TYR A 208 25.99 -14.12 5.41
CA TYR A 208 24.54 -14.07 5.57
C TYR A 208 24.17 -14.74 6.90
N PRO A 209 23.22 -14.17 7.66
CA PRO A 209 22.72 -14.86 8.83
C PRO A 209 22.08 -16.16 8.35
N THR A 210 22.73 -17.29 8.65
CA THR A 210 22.15 -18.61 8.44
C THR A 210 20.90 -18.72 9.29
N VAL A 211 19.74 -18.88 8.65
CA VAL A 211 18.56 -19.37 9.35
C VAL A 211 18.91 -20.79 9.77
N ALA A 212 18.98 -21.03 11.07
CA ALA A 212 19.39 -22.32 11.61
C ALA A 212 18.60 -23.47 10.93
N GLY A 213 19.27 -24.29 10.14
CA GLY A 213 18.73 -25.46 9.47
C GLY A 213 18.43 -25.32 7.97
N PHE A 214 18.81 -24.20 7.31
CA PHE A 214 18.66 -24.05 5.87
C PHE A 214 19.94 -23.52 5.24
N ASP A 215 20.74 -24.44 4.69
CA ASP A 215 21.93 -24.10 3.91
C ASP A 215 21.54 -24.15 2.42
N MET A 216 21.18 -23.00 1.85
CA MET A 216 20.67 -22.91 0.46
C MET A 216 21.78 -22.99 -0.61
N PHE A 217 23.06 -23.16 -0.23
CA PHE A 217 24.17 -23.06 -1.18
C PHE A 217 25.20 -24.19 -1.08
N ASN A 218 24.90 -25.27 -0.35
CA ASN A 218 25.81 -26.41 -0.18
C ASN A 218 25.21 -27.75 -0.65
N ASP A 219 24.44 -27.75 -1.74
CA ASP A 219 24.12 -28.96 -2.51
C ASP A 219 24.50 -28.79 -3.99
#